data_10f037b2897e17f0df5098ffe049b2de
#
_entry.id   10f037b2897e17f0df5098ffe049b2de
#
_cell.length_a   1.000
_cell.length_b   1.000
_cell.length_c   1.000
_cell.angle_alpha   90.00
_cell.angle_beta   90.00
_cell.angle_gamma   90.00
#
_symmetry.space_group_name_H-M   'P 1'
#
loop_
_entity.id
_entity.type
_entity.pdbx_description
1 polymer ?
#
loop_
_entity_poly.entity_id
_entity_poly.type
_entity_poly.pdbx_seq_one_letter_code
_entity_poly.pdbx_strand_id
1 'polypeptide(L)'
;MRYLPSENSPRRAAGFVLSMLLVASCAIDGRVGDPGTGGRNGEGGSPGAGGSAVTGQGGASSGGTGGSGVGGHGGATGVGGGAAAGGRTGAGGAAGASGTGGAAGRTGAGGSTGAGGVTGSGGAGGGATGGAGMQSLPGDIAAAAGTPMVAAHAVTRALFAAYSGRLFQARRPSDGTTQDINTVGPGGLVDLNALNTFCGTATCTVTRLYDQTGNANDMSQAAVASQPTVGFWTAASGAKYPIVVSKGFQWLRNRNQVKKIPTGSNPQTEYFVVHGDFAGRAAGTNGCCYDYGNMENHIGDDGPGTMTALYFGDATDWTRGAGAGPWVMLDMENGVFAGGGPIAILNAGQASVNASDPSLKFPSPNIITGLAKTDGTKTFEIKYGNASTGTLSVAWNGSLPTNTNPTSYIPLHQQGGISLGEGGDGSAMGTGAFSEGAIIAAETSDATDAAIQANLTTLYK
;
A
#
# COMPACT_ATOMS: atom_id res chain seq x y z
N MET A 1 -63.82 -31.51 12.10
CA MET A 1 -64.42 -31.16 10.79
C MET A 1 -63.28 -30.64 9.94
N ARG A 2 -62.78 -31.49 8.99
CA ARG A 2 -62.98 -31.37 7.54
C ARG A 2 -62.34 -30.05 7.01
N TYR A 3 -61.36 -29.90 6.09
CA TYR A 3 -61.01 -30.70 4.93
C TYR A 3 -59.60 -30.25 4.44
N LEU A 4 -58.73 -31.16 4.03
CA LEU A 4 -57.70 -30.97 3.02
C LEU A 4 -58.35 -31.06 1.60
N PRO A 5 -57.77 -30.52 0.57
CA PRO A 5 -56.84 -31.26 -0.32
C PRO A 5 -55.68 -30.42 -0.82
N SER A 6 -54.47 -30.92 -0.93
CA SER A 6 -53.74 -31.55 -2.06
C SER A 6 -53.89 -30.86 -3.40
N GLU A 7 -52.80 -30.34 -3.94
CA GLU A 7 -52.53 -30.46 -5.38
C GLU A 7 -51.04 -30.36 -5.71
N ASN A 8 -50.66 -31.30 -6.52
CA ASN A 8 -49.38 -31.54 -7.15
C ASN A 8 -48.97 -30.41 -8.14
N SER A 9 -47.69 -30.11 -8.20
CA SER A 9 -47.12 -29.48 -9.39
C SER A 9 -45.73 -30.04 -9.73
N PRO A 10 -45.42 -30.26 -10.98
CA PRO A 10 -44.38 -31.18 -11.45
C PRO A 10 -42.99 -30.55 -11.46
N ARG A 11 -42.01 -31.37 -11.13
CA ARG A 11 -40.59 -31.13 -11.28
C ARG A 11 -40.22 -30.95 -12.77
N ARG A 12 -39.73 -29.78 -13.16
CA ARG A 12 -38.98 -29.58 -14.39
C ARG A 12 -37.49 -29.78 -14.09
N ALA A 13 -36.94 -30.82 -14.66
CA ALA A 13 -35.53 -31.06 -14.77
C ALA A 13 -34.92 -30.02 -15.74
N ALA A 14 -34.09 -29.13 -15.26
CA ALA A 14 -33.22 -28.29 -16.08
C ALA A 14 -31.86 -28.94 -16.17
N GLY A 15 -31.53 -29.40 -17.39
CA GLY A 15 -30.21 -29.98 -17.69
C GLY A 15 -29.12 -28.90 -17.59
N PHE A 16 -28.11 -29.18 -16.79
CA PHE A 16 -26.87 -28.41 -16.78
C PHE A 16 -26.01 -28.85 -17.97
N VAL A 17 -25.86 -27.95 -18.93
CA VAL A 17 -24.83 -28.07 -19.98
C VAL A 17 -23.55 -27.45 -19.38
N LEU A 18 -22.61 -28.32 -19.07
CA LEU A 18 -21.27 -27.95 -18.62
C LEU A 18 -20.45 -27.54 -19.85
N SER A 19 -20.34 -26.25 -20.10
CA SER A 19 -19.39 -25.72 -21.07
C SER A 19 -18.03 -25.56 -20.38
N MET A 20 -17.13 -26.50 -20.67
CA MET A 20 -15.71 -26.33 -20.38
C MET A 20 -15.15 -25.25 -21.31
N LEU A 21 -14.86 -24.07 -20.79
CA LEU A 21 -13.96 -23.11 -21.43
C LEU A 21 -12.52 -23.51 -21.08
N LEU A 22 -11.80 -24.01 -22.06
CA LEU A 22 -10.34 -24.08 -22.02
C LEU A 22 -9.82 -22.62 -22.06
N VAL A 23 -9.25 -22.15 -20.97
CA VAL A 23 -8.45 -20.91 -20.96
C VAL A 23 -7.05 -21.31 -21.41
N ALA A 24 -6.74 -21.06 -22.68
CA ALA A 24 -5.38 -21.12 -23.17
C ALA A 24 -4.61 -19.89 -22.61
N SER A 25 -3.60 -20.14 -21.79
CA SER A 25 -2.63 -19.13 -21.38
C SER A 25 -1.79 -18.73 -22.58
N CYS A 26 -2.12 -17.59 -23.20
CA CYS A 26 -1.22 -16.90 -24.12
C CYS A 26 -0.36 -15.96 -23.30
N ALA A 27 0.89 -16.31 -23.06
CA ALA A 27 1.93 -15.37 -22.69
C ALA A 27 2.12 -14.41 -23.89
N ILE A 28 1.67 -13.17 -23.74
CA ILE A 28 1.94 -12.10 -24.70
C ILE A 28 3.17 -11.37 -24.21
N ASP A 29 4.30 -11.66 -24.83
CA ASP A 29 5.55 -10.90 -24.73
C ASP A 29 5.33 -9.55 -25.45
N GLY A 30 4.82 -8.56 -24.73
CA GLY A 30 4.51 -7.22 -25.23
C GLY A 30 5.66 -6.26 -25.03
N ARG A 31 6.71 -6.34 -25.84
CA ARG A 31 7.64 -5.23 -26.00
C ARG A 31 6.94 -4.08 -26.73
N VAL A 32 6.48 -3.10 -25.99
CA VAL A 32 6.05 -1.80 -26.55
C VAL A 32 7.30 -0.94 -26.70
N GLY A 33 7.69 -0.71 -27.96
CA GLY A 33 8.76 0.22 -28.32
C GLY A 33 8.35 1.66 -28.05
N ASP A 34 9.25 2.39 -27.44
CA ASP A 34 9.21 3.82 -27.17
C ASP A 34 9.39 4.60 -28.50
N PRO A 35 8.59 5.62 -28.81
CA PRO A 35 8.83 6.47 -29.97
C PRO A 35 9.87 7.55 -29.63
N GLY A 36 11.13 7.27 -29.88
CA GLY A 36 12.22 8.23 -29.82
C GLY A 36 12.17 9.20 -30.98
N THR A 37 12.30 10.45 -30.65
CA THR A 37 12.43 11.65 -31.47
C THR A 37 13.58 11.57 -32.47
N GLY A 38 13.33 12.09 -33.69
CA GLY A 38 14.24 12.10 -34.83
C GLY A 38 15.48 13.01 -34.73
N GLY A 39 16.45 12.72 -35.54
CA GLY A 39 17.64 13.54 -35.81
C GLY A 39 18.49 12.99 -36.94
N ARG A 40 18.35 13.55 -38.06
CA ARG A 40 19.08 13.79 -39.31
C ARG A 40 20.43 13.13 -39.59
N ASN A 41 20.51 12.63 -40.85
CA ASN A 41 21.54 12.72 -41.91
C ASN A 41 22.92 12.07 -41.73
N GLY A 42 23.25 11.20 -42.70
CA GLY A 42 24.64 10.83 -43.05
C GLY A 42 24.69 9.71 -44.09
N GLU A 43 25.09 10.05 -45.26
CA GLU A 43 25.19 9.30 -46.51
C GLU A 43 26.17 8.10 -46.50
N GLY A 44 25.91 7.08 -47.35
CA GLY A 44 26.92 6.53 -48.26
C GLY A 44 27.50 5.16 -47.94
N GLY A 45 27.28 4.18 -48.83
CA GLY A 45 28.24 3.10 -49.07
C GLY A 45 27.69 1.68 -49.07
N SER A 46 27.30 1.19 -50.27
CA SER A 46 27.19 -0.24 -50.63
C SER A 46 28.56 -0.75 -51.15
N PRO A 47 28.68 -2.03 -51.60
CA PRO A 47 28.31 -3.35 -51.06
C PRO A 47 29.51 -4.34 -51.03
N GLY A 48 29.36 -5.47 -50.37
CA GLY A 48 30.36 -6.55 -50.46
C GLY A 48 29.76 -7.93 -50.24
N ALA A 49 29.78 -8.75 -51.26
CA ALA A 49 29.27 -10.09 -51.37
C ALA A 49 30.27 -11.16 -50.88
N GLY A 50 29.77 -12.36 -50.63
CA GLY A 50 30.51 -13.63 -50.52
C GLY A 50 30.40 -14.24 -49.14
N GLY A 51 29.89 -15.42 -48.88
CA GLY A 51 29.95 -16.65 -49.62
C GLY A 51 30.16 -17.78 -48.61
N SER A 52 29.43 -18.85 -48.84
CA SER A 52 29.78 -20.24 -48.54
C SER A 52 29.19 -20.91 -47.27
N ALA A 53 28.33 -21.83 -47.59
CA ALA A 53 27.80 -22.93 -46.78
C ALA A 53 28.85 -23.99 -46.48
N VAL A 54 28.75 -24.64 -45.34
CA VAL A 54 29.24 -26.04 -45.13
C VAL A 54 28.24 -26.81 -44.26
N THR A 55 27.73 -27.82 -44.88
CA THR A 55 26.97 -28.92 -44.33
C THR A 55 27.82 -29.85 -43.48
N GLY A 56 27.29 -30.40 -42.39
CA GLY A 56 27.88 -31.48 -41.64
C GLY A 56 26.84 -32.30 -40.88
N GLN A 57 26.56 -33.45 -41.42
CA GLN A 57 25.68 -34.52 -40.94
C GLN A 57 26.31 -35.36 -39.82
N GLY A 58 25.46 -35.91 -38.92
CA GLY A 58 25.63 -37.32 -38.52
C GLY A 58 25.94 -37.59 -37.06
N GLY A 59 25.10 -38.43 -36.47
CA GLY A 59 25.50 -39.27 -35.36
C GLY A 59 24.43 -39.58 -34.31
N ALA A 60 23.62 -40.63 -34.58
CA ALA A 60 22.76 -41.29 -33.61
C ALA A 60 23.54 -42.45 -32.94
N SER A 61 23.20 -42.72 -31.68
CA SER A 61 23.12 -44.11 -31.07
C SER A 61 22.90 -43.97 -29.56
N SER A 62 21.77 -44.45 -29.09
CA SER A 62 21.43 -45.75 -28.52
C SER A 62 22.00 -46.04 -27.13
N GLY A 63 21.12 -46.07 -26.11
CA GLY A 63 20.73 -47.31 -25.46
C GLY A 63 21.43 -47.55 -24.11
N GLY A 64 20.66 -47.85 -23.10
CA GLY A 64 21.14 -48.40 -21.85
C GLY A 64 20.08 -48.47 -20.75
N THR A 65 19.37 -49.53 -20.74
CA THR A 65 18.43 -49.99 -19.71
C THR A 65 19.13 -50.49 -18.45
N GLY A 66 18.49 -50.32 -17.26
CA GLY A 66 18.49 -51.40 -16.26
C GLY A 66 19.04 -51.06 -14.88
N GLY A 67 18.23 -51.34 -13.88
CA GLY A 67 18.77 -51.74 -12.59
C GLY A 67 17.95 -51.29 -11.37
N SER A 68 16.96 -52.07 -11.04
CA SER A 68 16.25 -52.06 -9.73
C SER A 68 17.19 -52.58 -8.64
N GLY A 69 17.14 -52.02 -7.45
CA GLY A 69 17.79 -52.53 -6.26
C GLY A 69 17.03 -52.16 -4.99
N VAL A 70 16.32 -53.13 -4.44
CA VAL A 70 15.62 -53.13 -3.16
C VAL A 70 16.53 -53.63 -2.06
N GLY A 71 16.36 -53.14 -0.81
CA GLY A 71 16.85 -53.73 0.43
C GLY A 71 17.56 -52.67 1.27
N GLY A 72 17.34 -52.49 2.58
CA GLY A 72 16.66 -53.22 3.59
C GLY A 72 17.31 -52.88 4.93
N HIS A 73 16.53 -52.57 5.93
CA HIS A 73 16.67 -52.84 7.37
C HIS A 73 17.95 -52.58 8.18
N GLY A 74 17.72 -52.03 9.39
CA GLY A 74 18.49 -52.11 10.61
C GLY A 74 18.75 -50.74 11.22
N GLY A 75 18.23 -50.29 12.34
CA GLY A 75 17.93 -50.92 13.60
C GLY A 75 19.12 -50.81 14.52
N ALA A 76 19.08 -49.88 15.53
CA ALA A 76 19.44 -50.17 16.91
C ALA A 76 19.69 -48.86 17.72
N THR A 77 18.90 -48.64 18.67
CA THR A 77 19.05 -48.19 20.07
C THR A 77 20.49 -47.99 20.59
N GLY A 78 20.73 -46.86 21.24
CA GLY A 78 21.88 -46.60 22.10
C GLY A 78 21.52 -45.57 23.18
N VAL A 79 21.23 -46.05 24.38
CA VAL A 79 21.02 -45.34 25.61
C VAL A 79 22.34 -45.08 26.31
N GLY A 80 22.54 -43.90 26.91
CA GLY A 80 23.61 -43.58 27.87
C GLY A 80 23.70 -42.06 27.97
N GLY A 81 23.39 -41.39 28.99
CA GLY A 81 23.56 -41.53 30.43
C GLY A 81 24.83 -40.81 30.84
N GLY A 82 24.70 -39.62 31.52
CA GLY A 82 25.84 -38.97 32.14
C GLY A 82 25.55 -37.57 32.61
N ALA A 83 25.05 -37.46 33.83
CA ALA A 83 24.95 -36.21 34.57
C ALA A 83 26.34 -35.85 35.14
N ALA A 84 26.67 -34.56 35.16
CA ALA A 84 27.60 -33.98 36.15
C ALA A 84 27.22 -32.55 36.45
N ALA A 85 26.86 -32.35 37.70
CA ALA A 85 26.66 -31.09 38.38
C ALA A 85 27.99 -30.41 38.68
N GLY A 86 28.02 -29.10 38.66
CA GLY A 86 29.13 -28.29 39.12
C GLY A 86 28.72 -26.88 39.33
N GLY A 87 28.15 -26.61 40.51
CA GLY A 87 27.85 -25.29 40.98
C GLY A 87 29.11 -24.56 41.46
N ARG A 88 29.12 -23.24 41.30
CA ARG A 88 29.79 -22.35 42.28
C ARG A 88 29.10 -21.00 42.28
N THR A 89 28.58 -20.73 43.45
CA THR A 89 28.19 -19.46 44.03
C THR A 89 29.40 -18.50 44.12
N GLY A 90 29.15 -17.25 43.84
CA GLY A 90 30.04 -16.11 44.12
C GLY A 90 29.21 -14.88 44.39
N ALA A 91 28.85 -14.69 45.63
CA ALA A 91 28.32 -13.46 46.21
C ALA A 91 29.48 -12.58 46.64
N GLY A 92 29.30 -11.30 46.51
CA GLY A 92 30.14 -10.23 47.06
C GLY A 92 29.93 -8.98 46.30
N GLY A 93 29.43 -7.90 46.83
CA GLY A 93 29.54 -7.14 48.04
C GLY A 93 29.58 -5.72 47.60
N ALA A 94 28.54 -5.00 47.81
CA ALA A 94 28.22 -3.92 48.69
C ALA A 94 29.18 -2.70 48.71
N ALA A 95 28.50 -1.54 48.59
CA ALA A 95 28.62 -0.35 49.38
C ALA A 95 29.57 0.78 48.94
N GLY A 96 29.00 1.94 48.95
CA GLY A 96 29.57 3.19 49.38
C GLY A 96 29.72 4.21 48.25
N ALA A 97 29.37 5.46 48.35
CA ALA A 97 28.92 6.31 49.45
C ALA A 97 28.37 7.60 48.83
N SER A 98 27.46 8.18 49.52
CA SER A 98 26.95 9.54 49.41
C SER A 98 28.05 10.61 49.43
N GLY A 99 27.90 11.63 48.60
CA GLY A 99 28.65 12.87 48.65
C GLY A 99 27.71 14.06 48.47
N THR A 100 27.28 14.60 49.59
CA THR A 100 26.64 15.91 49.75
C THR A 100 27.69 17.01 49.79
N GLY A 101 27.41 18.12 49.14
CA GLY A 101 28.11 19.41 49.32
C GLY A 101 28.02 20.18 48.00
N GLY A 102 27.58 21.39 47.91
CA GLY A 102 27.34 22.46 48.82
C GLY A 102 27.08 23.71 47.97
N ALA A 103 26.14 24.49 48.38
CA ALA A 103 25.71 25.74 47.78
C ALA A 103 26.79 26.83 47.92
N ALA A 104 26.95 27.67 46.91
CA ALA A 104 27.37 29.04 47.05
C ALA A 104 26.94 29.88 45.88
N GLY A 105 26.08 30.75 46.11
CA GLY A 105 25.60 31.89 45.52
C GLY A 105 26.61 32.93 45.13
N ARG A 106 26.33 33.66 44.08
CA ARG A 106 26.75 35.06 43.93
C ARG A 106 25.72 35.80 43.04
N THR A 107 25.11 36.75 43.68
CA THR A 107 24.41 37.90 43.14
C THR A 107 25.37 38.81 42.36
N GLY A 108 24.99 39.26 41.19
CA GLY A 108 25.63 40.31 40.42
C GLY A 108 24.58 41.12 39.66
N ALA A 109 24.17 42.22 40.30
CA ALA A 109 23.39 43.27 39.65
C ALA A 109 24.34 44.18 38.86
N GLY A 110 23.97 44.56 37.64
CA GLY A 110 24.64 45.53 36.82
C GLY A 110 23.74 46.03 35.72
N GLY A 111 23.03 47.11 35.97
CA GLY A 111 22.22 47.82 34.98
C GLY A 111 23.11 48.68 34.08
N SER A 112 22.70 48.87 32.86
CA SER A 112 23.07 50.02 32.01
C SER A 112 21.95 50.35 31.05
N THR A 113 21.39 51.48 31.21
CA THR A 113 20.46 52.21 30.38
C THR A 113 21.16 52.66 29.09
N GLY A 114 20.55 52.42 27.95
CA GLY A 114 20.93 52.98 26.67
C GLY A 114 19.69 53.31 25.87
N ALA A 115 19.23 54.55 25.99
CA ALA A 115 18.21 55.14 25.13
C ALA A 115 18.81 55.52 23.77
N GLY A 116 18.20 55.09 22.69
CA GLY A 116 18.49 55.52 21.33
C GLY A 116 17.26 55.36 20.47
N GLY A 117 16.44 56.43 20.47
CA GLY A 117 15.30 56.51 19.57
C GLY A 117 15.72 56.72 18.12
N VAL A 118 15.13 56.00 17.20
CA VAL A 118 14.95 56.42 15.81
C VAL A 118 13.50 56.21 15.42
N THR A 119 12.80 57.32 15.29
CA THR A 119 11.48 57.46 14.70
C THR A 119 11.60 57.22 13.21
N GLY A 120 11.06 56.12 12.72
CA GLY A 120 10.80 55.86 11.32
C GLY A 120 9.28 55.75 11.08
N SER A 121 8.63 56.83 10.69
CA SER A 121 7.28 56.79 10.16
C SER A 121 7.28 56.18 8.78
N GLY A 122 6.52 55.10 8.57
CA GLY A 122 6.39 54.49 7.26
C GLY A 122 5.26 53.47 7.20
N GLY A 123 4.15 53.87 6.66
CA GLY A 123 3.25 53.00 5.91
C GLY A 123 2.18 52.30 6.74
N ALA A 124 1.01 52.86 6.79
CA ALA A 124 -0.20 52.11 7.02
C ALA A 124 -0.37 51.02 5.95
N GLY A 125 0.11 49.82 6.28
CA GLY A 125 -0.17 48.62 5.53
C GLY A 125 -1.50 48.07 5.98
N GLY A 126 -2.37 47.82 5.05
CA GLY A 126 -3.74 47.37 5.19
C GLY A 126 -3.90 46.24 6.18
N GLY A 127 -4.94 46.34 6.97
CA GLY A 127 -5.41 45.30 7.85
C GLY A 127 -5.58 44.01 7.06
N ALA A 128 -4.75 43.05 7.38
CA ALA A 128 -5.03 41.68 7.05
C ALA A 128 -6.29 41.32 7.82
N THR A 129 -7.44 41.40 7.11
CA THR A 129 -8.63 40.68 7.53
C THR A 129 -8.18 39.26 7.81
N GLY A 130 -8.27 38.84 9.08
CA GLY A 130 -7.91 37.49 9.52
C GLY A 130 -8.67 36.51 8.62
N GLY A 131 -7.98 35.92 7.67
CA GLY A 131 -8.47 34.75 6.96
C GLY A 131 -8.79 33.71 8.04
N ALA A 132 -10.02 33.19 8.01
CA ALA A 132 -10.38 31.98 8.74
C ALA A 132 -9.20 31.03 8.58
N GLY A 133 -8.54 30.67 9.70
CA GLY A 133 -7.32 29.89 9.69
C GLY A 133 -7.53 28.70 8.78
N MET A 134 -6.72 28.58 7.70
CA MET A 134 -6.81 27.45 6.81
C MET A 134 -6.61 26.20 7.64
N GLN A 135 -7.61 25.34 7.62
CA GLN A 135 -7.54 24.07 8.36
C GLN A 135 -6.33 23.30 7.84
N SER A 136 -5.46 22.86 8.77
CA SER A 136 -4.31 22.02 8.40
C SER A 136 -4.83 20.72 7.82
N LEU A 137 -4.44 20.41 6.58
CA LEU A 137 -4.75 19.16 5.89
C LEU A 137 -3.67 18.10 6.16
N PRO A 138 -3.89 16.83 5.84
CA PRO A 138 -2.96 15.75 6.19
C PRO A 138 -1.50 16.02 5.80
N GLY A 139 -1.27 16.60 4.62
CA GLY A 139 0.08 16.94 4.15
C GLY A 139 0.72 18.09 4.93
N ASP A 140 -0.08 19.08 5.36
CA ASP A 140 0.41 20.19 6.20
C ASP A 140 0.73 19.67 7.60
N ILE A 141 -0.07 18.76 8.15
CA ILE A 141 0.15 18.12 9.46
C ILE A 141 1.48 17.36 9.44
N ALA A 142 1.69 16.51 8.44
CA ALA A 142 2.92 15.75 8.28
C ALA A 142 4.14 16.67 8.11
N ALA A 143 4.03 17.71 7.29
CA ALA A 143 5.10 18.68 7.08
C ALA A 143 5.45 19.48 8.36
N ALA A 144 4.44 19.91 9.12
CA ALA A 144 4.63 20.60 10.40
C ALA A 144 5.32 19.71 11.46
N ALA A 145 5.10 18.39 11.37
CA ALA A 145 5.78 17.40 12.22
C ALA A 145 7.23 17.09 11.77
N GLY A 146 7.73 17.70 10.68
CA GLY A 146 9.05 17.43 10.12
C GLY A 146 9.15 16.14 9.30
N THR A 147 8.01 15.51 8.99
CA THR A 147 7.91 14.27 8.21
C THR A 147 7.03 14.48 6.96
N PRO A 148 7.49 15.29 5.97
CA PRO A 148 6.66 15.63 4.82
C PRO A 148 6.34 14.41 3.96
N MET A 149 5.15 14.42 3.35
CA MET A 149 4.75 13.39 2.39
C MET A 149 5.62 13.45 1.14
N VAL A 150 5.97 12.29 0.61
CA VAL A 150 6.74 12.13 -0.64
C VAL A 150 5.87 11.70 -1.81
N ALA A 151 4.71 11.08 -1.53
CA ALA A 151 3.62 10.88 -2.48
C ALA A 151 2.29 11.10 -1.75
N ALA A 152 1.31 11.72 -2.44
CA ALA A 152 0.00 12.03 -1.86
C ALA A 152 -1.08 12.01 -2.93
N HIS A 153 -2.03 11.10 -2.82
CA HIS A 153 -3.07 10.84 -3.82
C HIS A 153 -4.46 10.93 -3.18
N ALA A 154 -5.37 11.65 -3.83
CA ALA A 154 -6.76 11.68 -3.41
C ALA A 154 -7.69 11.95 -4.60
N VAL A 155 -8.90 11.42 -4.54
CA VAL A 155 -9.96 11.74 -5.49
C VAL A 155 -11.06 12.62 -4.88
N THR A 156 -10.99 12.85 -3.58
CA THR A 156 -12.01 13.57 -2.81
C THR A 156 -11.68 15.04 -2.56
N ARG A 157 -10.38 15.37 -2.40
CA ARG A 157 -9.92 16.68 -1.94
C ARG A 157 -8.45 16.96 -2.17
N ALA A 158 -8.03 18.18 -1.91
CA ALA A 158 -6.63 18.50 -1.64
C ALA A 158 -6.16 17.88 -0.31
N LEU A 159 -4.90 17.44 -0.27
CA LEU A 159 -4.22 16.96 0.93
C LEU A 159 -3.28 18.02 1.55
N PHE A 160 -3.13 19.15 0.88
CA PHE A 160 -2.40 20.33 1.35
C PHE A 160 -3.27 21.58 1.19
N ALA A 161 -3.28 22.46 2.17
CA ALA A 161 -4.10 23.69 2.15
C ALA A 161 -3.79 24.62 0.96
N ALA A 162 -2.53 24.65 0.53
CA ALA A 162 -2.11 25.44 -0.63
C ALA A 162 -2.33 24.74 -1.98
N TYR A 163 -2.67 23.45 -2.00
CA TYR A 163 -2.81 22.71 -3.25
C TYR A 163 -4.09 23.11 -3.99
N SER A 164 -3.92 23.49 -5.25
CA SER A 164 -5.01 23.76 -6.20
C SER A 164 -4.62 23.13 -7.52
N GLY A 165 -5.16 21.99 -7.86
CA GLY A 165 -4.72 21.26 -9.04
C GLY A 165 -5.48 19.97 -9.27
N ARG A 166 -4.88 19.14 -10.12
CA ARG A 166 -5.46 17.89 -10.60
C ARG A 166 -5.43 16.82 -9.51
N LEU A 167 -6.58 16.18 -9.28
CA LEU A 167 -6.71 15.03 -8.39
C LEU A 167 -6.55 13.73 -9.16
N PHE A 168 -7.32 13.59 -10.24
CA PHE A 168 -7.27 12.40 -11.09
C PHE A 168 -7.70 12.72 -12.52
N GLN A 169 -7.41 11.81 -13.44
CA GLN A 169 -7.89 11.89 -14.82
C GLN A 169 -8.98 10.84 -15.03
N ALA A 170 -10.16 11.31 -15.43
CA ALA A 170 -11.27 10.47 -15.81
C ALA A 170 -11.25 10.19 -17.32
N ARG A 171 -11.65 8.99 -17.73
CA ARG A 171 -11.85 8.60 -19.14
C ARG A 171 -13.29 8.20 -19.36
N ARG A 172 -13.96 8.85 -20.33
CA ARG A 172 -15.32 8.54 -20.72
C ARG A 172 -15.34 7.32 -21.66
N PRO A 173 -16.18 6.29 -21.38
CA PRO A 173 -16.13 5.05 -22.17
C PRO A 173 -16.71 5.22 -23.59
N SER A 174 -17.63 6.14 -23.81
CA SER A 174 -18.37 6.29 -25.09
C SER A 174 -17.48 6.72 -26.27
N ASP A 175 -16.45 7.54 -26.01
CA ASP A 175 -15.57 8.12 -27.01
C ASP A 175 -14.07 8.04 -26.67
N GLY A 176 -13.76 7.54 -25.49
CA GLY A 176 -12.39 7.39 -25.03
C GLY A 176 -11.69 8.70 -24.65
N THR A 177 -12.41 9.85 -24.66
CA THR A 177 -11.83 11.11 -24.24
C THR A 177 -11.49 11.12 -22.76
N THR A 178 -10.49 11.92 -22.37
CA THR A 178 -10.06 12.09 -20.98
C THR A 178 -10.20 13.51 -20.53
N GLN A 179 -10.48 13.71 -19.23
CA GLN A 179 -10.52 15.00 -18.58
C GLN A 179 -9.87 14.93 -17.22
N ASP A 180 -9.03 15.92 -16.92
CA ASP A 180 -8.49 16.11 -15.58
C ASP A 180 -9.55 16.68 -14.65
N ILE A 181 -9.73 16.07 -13.50
CA ILE A 181 -10.64 16.51 -12.44
C ILE A 181 -9.79 17.17 -11.36
N ASN A 182 -10.09 18.43 -11.12
CA ASN A 182 -9.32 19.30 -10.23
C ASN A 182 -10.03 19.47 -8.88
N THR A 183 -9.35 20.15 -7.95
CA THR A 183 -9.99 20.76 -6.78
C THR A 183 -10.76 22.01 -7.21
N VAL A 184 -11.80 22.38 -6.46
CA VAL A 184 -12.56 23.65 -6.68
C VAL A 184 -11.75 24.90 -6.31
N GLY A 185 -10.56 24.75 -5.73
CA GLY A 185 -9.65 25.82 -5.33
C GLY A 185 -8.61 25.31 -4.34
N PRO A 186 -7.74 26.18 -3.80
CA PRO A 186 -6.72 25.81 -2.84
C PRO A 186 -7.32 25.14 -1.60
N GLY A 187 -6.76 23.97 -1.20
CA GLY A 187 -7.25 23.18 -0.08
C GLY A 187 -8.67 22.62 -0.26
N GLY A 188 -9.22 22.72 -1.46
CA GLY A 188 -10.63 22.47 -1.73
C GLY A 188 -10.96 21.00 -1.98
N LEU A 189 -12.27 20.76 -2.05
CA LEU A 189 -12.83 19.47 -2.47
C LEU A 189 -12.68 19.28 -3.98
N VAL A 190 -12.94 18.07 -4.44
CA VAL A 190 -13.02 17.72 -5.86
C VAL A 190 -14.12 18.52 -6.58
N ASP A 191 -13.86 18.94 -7.81
CA ASP A 191 -14.87 19.55 -8.68
C ASP A 191 -15.84 18.47 -9.22
N LEU A 192 -16.88 18.21 -8.43
CA LEU A 192 -17.94 17.27 -8.79
C LEU A 192 -18.74 17.72 -10.02
N ASN A 193 -18.87 19.02 -10.24
CA ASN A 193 -19.61 19.54 -11.39
C ASN A 193 -18.86 19.22 -12.68
N ALA A 194 -17.54 19.43 -12.70
CA ALA A 194 -16.71 19.06 -13.83
C ALA A 194 -16.77 17.55 -14.11
N LEU A 195 -16.64 16.70 -13.06
CA LEU A 195 -16.74 15.25 -13.18
C LEU A 195 -18.10 14.80 -13.73
N ASN A 196 -19.19 15.28 -13.13
CA ASN A 196 -20.54 14.90 -13.53
C ASN A 196 -20.88 15.38 -14.95
N THR A 197 -20.47 16.58 -15.32
CA THR A 197 -20.66 17.11 -16.68
C THR A 197 -19.91 16.29 -17.70
N PHE A 198 -18.66 15.90 -17.40
CA PHE A 198 -17.83 15.10 -18.30
C PHE A 198 -18.34 13.66 -18.45
N CYS A 199 -18.62 12.97 -17.37
CA CYS A 199 -19.05 11.56 -17.39
C CYS A 199 -20.52 11.41 -17.78
N GLY A 200 -21.39 12.40 -17.49
CA GLY A 200 -22.83 12.30 -17.69
C GLY A 200 -23.41 11.12 -16.88
N THR A 201 -24.13 10.25 -17.56
CA THR A 201 -24.69 9.01 -16.99
C THR A 201 -23.76 7.80 -17.10
N ALA A 202 -22.60 7.95 -17.79
CA ALA A 202 -21.68 6.87 -18.00
C ALA A 202 -20.76 6.67 -16.78
N THR A 203 -20.38 5.42 -16.49
CA THR A 203 -19.33 5.13 -15.53
C THR A 203 -17.98 5.36 -16.18
N CYS A 204 -17.33 6.47 -15.83
CA CYS A 204 -15.95 6.76 -16.25
C CYS A 204 -14.96 5.80 -15.60
N THR A 205 -13.80 5.59 -16.23
CA THR A 205 -12.64 4.94 -15.64
C THR A 205 -11.61 5.99 -15.19
N VAL A 206 -10.72 5.61 -14.29
CA VAL A 206 -9.58 6.42 -13.83
C VAL A 206 -8.34 5.97 -14.57
N THR A 207 -7.72 6.88 -15.32
CA THR A 207 -6.49 6.61 -16.06
C THR A 207 -5.24 7.02 -15.29
N ARG A 208 -5.39 7.98 -14.36
CA ARG A 208 -4.29 8.53 -13.56
C ARG A 208 -4.78 9.08 -12.23
N LEU A 209 -4.03 8.85 -11.16
CA LEU A 209 -4.06 9.60 -9.91
C LEU A 209 -2.85 10.53 -9.89
N TYR A 210 -3.10 11.80 -9.63
CA TYR A 210 -2.04 12.81 -9.57
C TYR A 210 -1.46 12.93 -8.17
N ASP A 211 -0.14 13.00 -8.10
CA ASP A 211 0.59 13.27 -6.87
C ASP A 211 0.51 14.76 -6.50
N GLN A 212 0.08 15.05 -5.30
CA GLN A 212 -0.08 16.41 -4.80
C GLN A 212 1.18 16.98 -4.15
N THR A 213 2.26 16.21 -4.01
CA THR A 213 3.48 16.64 -3.31
C THR A 213 4.44 17.48 -4.18
N GLY A 214 4.23 17.51 -5.49
CA GLY A 214 5.16 18.12 -6.44
C GLY A 214 6.36 17.23 -6.84
N ASN A 215 6.45 16.00 -6.31
CA ASN A 215 7.46 15.02 -6.73
C ASN A 215 7.07 14.34 -8.06
N ALA A 216 5.83 14.50 -8.52
CA ALA A 216 5.26 13.88 -9.70
C ALA A 216 5.23 12.34 -9.64
N ASN A 217 4.93 11.79 -8.48
CA ASN A 217 4.70 10.36 -8.23
C ASN A 217 3.28 9.95 -8.66
N ASP A 218 2.85 10.41 -9.84
CA ASP A 218 1.55 10.05 -10.40
C ASP A 218 1.48 8.55 -10.67
N MET A 219 0.35 7.92 -10.37
CA MET A 219 0.07 6.54 -10.77
C MET A 219 -0.85 6.51 -11.99
N SER A 220 -0.63 5.60 -12.93
CA SER A 220 -1.42 5.55 -14.17
C SER A 220 -1.67 4.13 -14.67
N GLN A 221 -2.69 3.99 -15.54
CA GLN A 221 -3.03 2.76 -16.25
C GLN A 221 -3.49 3.07 -17.68
N ALA A 222 -2.70 2.63 -18.65
CA ALA A 222 -2.99 2.84 -20.07
C ALA A 222 -3.98 1.81 -20.63
N ALA A 223 -3.91 0.55 -20.16
CA ALA A 223 -4.77 -0.53 -20.64
C ALA A 223 -6.21 -0.35 -20.12
N VAL A 224 -7.15 -0.07 -21.02
CA VAL A 224 -8.54 0.28 -20.66
C VAL A 224 -9.22 -0.79 -19.81
N ALA A 225 -8.98 -2.07 -20.10
CA ALA A 225 -9.57 -3.18 -19.35
C ALA A 225 -9.11 -3.25 -17.89
N SER A 226 -7.92 -2.69 -17.60
CA SER A 226 -7.31 -2.68 -16.27
C SER A 226 -7.45 -1.34 -15.55
N GLN A 227 -8.18 -0.38 -16.12
CA GLN A 227 -8.47 0.89 -15.45
C GLN A 227 -9.56 0.69 -14.39
N PRO A 228 -9.34 1.10 -13.13
CA PRO A 228 -10.39 1.14 -12.14
C PRO A 228 -11.47 2.15 -12.54
N THR A 229 -12.67 2.03 -11.96
CA THR A 229 -13.81 2.87 -12.29
C THR A 229 -14.01 3.99 -11.26
N VAL A 230 -14.61 5.09 -11.70
CA VAL A 230 -15.14 6.11 -10.81
C VAL A 230 -16.43 5.57 -10.19
N GLY A 231 -16.42 5.39 -8.88
CA GLY A 231 -17.61 5.17 -8.07
C GLY A 231 -17.95 6.40 -7.24
N PHE A 232 -18.98 6.29 -6.41
CA PHE A 232 -19.35 7.35 -5.47
C PHE A 232 -19.68 6.78 -4.11
N TRP A 233 -19.27 7.49 -3.10
CA TRP A 233 -19.63 7.29 -1.72
C TRP A 233 -20.49 8.46 -1.23
N THR A 234 -21.41 8.21 -0.30
CA THR A 234 -22.28 9.24 0.27
C THR A 234 -21.99 9.37 1.76
N ALA A 235 -21.57 10.55 2.20
CA ALA A 235 -21.37 10.89 3.59
C ALA A 235 -22.70 10.89 4.37
N ALA A 236 -22.64 10.84 5.69
CA ALA A 236 -23.82 10.94 6.55
C ALA A 236 -24.57 12.27 6.34
N SER A 237 -23.87 13.34 5.94
CA SER A 237 -24.44 14.62 5.54
C SER A 237 -25.25 14.58 4.23
N GLY A 238 -25.22 13.48 3.47
CA GLY A 238 -25.80 13.36 2.14
C GLY A 238 -24.87 13.86 1.01
N ALA A 239 -23.70 14.42 1.31
CA ALA A 239 -22.71 14.82 0.32
C ALA A 239 -22.13 13.59 -0.37
N LYS A 240 -21.99 13.68 -1.72
CA LYS A 240 -21.37 12.60 -2.52
C LYS A 240 -19.94 12.95 -2.83
N TYR A 241 -19.07 11.96 -2.74
CA TYR A 241 -17.66 12.06 -3.10
C TYR A 241 -17.27 10.93 -4.05
N PRO A 242 -16.41 11.17 -5.05
CA PRO A 242 -15.90 10.10 -5.90
C PRO A 242 -14.95 9.19 -5.13
N ILE A 243 -14.91 7.94 -5.56
CA ILE A 243 -13.98 6.92 -5.11
C ILE A 243 -13.43 6.16 -6.32
N VAL A 244 -12.24 5.60 -6.21
CA VAL A 244 -11.64 4.73 -7.21
C VAL A 244 -12.01 3.29 -6.86
N VAL A 245 -12.81 2.64 -7.71
CA VAL A 245 -13.29 1.27 -7.46
C VAL A 245 -12.55 0.29 -8.37
N SER A 246 -11.86 -0.68 -7.76
CA SER A 246 -11.32 -1.86 -8.41
C SER A 246 -12.23 -3.07 -8.15
N LYS A 247 -12.55 -3.80 -9.22
CA LYS A 247 -13.33 -5.05 -9.17
C LYS A 247 -12.46 -6.29 -9.40
N GLY A 248 -11.16 -6.15 -9.16
CA GLY A 248 -10.14 -7.11 -9.50
C GLY A 248 -9.60 -6.89 -10.92
N PHE A 249 -8.31 -7.19 -11.12
CA PHE A 249 -7.57 -6.98 -12.37
C PHE A 249 -7.58 -5.51 -12.84
N GLN A 250 -7.71 -4.57 -11.90
CA GLN A 250 -7.74 -3.13 -12.13
C GLN A 250 -6.85 -2.43 -11.13
N TRP A 251 -5.89 -1.66 -11.63
CA TRP A 251 -4.87 -0.99 -10.82
C TRP A 251 -4.39 0.31 -11.45
N LEU A 252 -3.65 1.12 -10.66
CA LEU A 252 -2.88 2.28 -11.09
C LEU A 252 -1.48 2.17 -10.50
N ARG A 253 -0.42 2.46 -11.26
CA ARG A 253 0.97 2.29 -10.79
C ARG A 253 1.96 3.28 -11.37
N ASN A 254 3.08 3.41 -10.69
CA ASN A 254 4.31 4.04 -11.17
C ASN A 254 5.50 3.30 -10.54
N ARG A 255 6.17 2.45 -11.30
CA ARG A 255 7.21 1.57 -10.76
C ARG A 255 8.64 2.09 -10.95
N ASN A 256 8.87 2.98 -11.91
CA ASN A 256 10.24 3.35 -12.32
C ASN A 256 10.46 4.86 -12.54
N GLN A 257 9.42 5.68 -12.36
CA GLN A 257 9.53 7.14 -12.50
C GLN A 257 9.21 7.87 -11.20
N VAL A 258 9.45 7.21 -10.10
CA VAL A 258 9.18 7.71 -8.74
C VAL A 258 10.32 8.55 -8.21
N LYS A 259 10.02 9.43 -7.24
CA LYS A 259 10.99 10.28 -6.58
C LYS A 259 10.80 10.25 -5.08
N LYS A 260 11.90 10.08 -4.34
CA LYS A 260 11.93 10.13 -2.88
C LYS A 260 11.10 9.05 -2.17
N ILE A 261 10.54 8.09 -2.88
CA ILE A 261 9.92 6.93 -2.23
C ILE A 261 11.02 6.15 -1.51
N PRO A 262 10.82 5.71 -0.27
CA PRO A 262 11.83 4.95 0.46
C PRO A 262 12.29 3.69 -0.29
N THR A 263 13.60 3.42 -0.22
CA THR A 263 14.21 2.21 -0.78
C THR A 263 15.14 1.58 0.24
N GLY A 264 15.43 0.30 0.08
CA GLY A 264 16.25 -0.46 1.02
C GLY A 264 15.57 -0.52 2.39
N SER A 265 16.34 -0.29 3.44
CA SER A 265 15.86 -0.30 4.82
C SER A 265 15.56 1.10 5.38
N ASN A 266 15.20 2.05 4.52
CA ASN A 266 14.80 3.37 4.98
C ASN A 266 13.45 3.33 5.68
N PRO A 267 13.24 4.16 6.73
CA PRO A 267 11.97 4.23 7.42
C PRO A 267 10.86 4.80 6.53
N GLN A 268 9.64 4.36 6.79
CA GLN A 268 8.47 4.75 6.01
C GLN A 268 7.22 4.77 6.87
N THR A 269 6.28 5.65 6.53
CA THR A 269 4.89 5.60 6.97
C THR A 269 3.98 5.72 5.77
N GLU A 270 2.91 4.94 5.75
CA GLU A 270 1.86 5.00 4.76
C GLU A 270 0.50 5.09 5.43
N TYR A 271 -0.43 5.81 4.82
CA TYR A 271 -1.83 5.68 5.19
C TYR A 271 -2.71 5.64 3.94
N PHE A 272 -3.89 5.05 4.08
CA PHE A 272 -4.96 5.11 3.09
C PHE A 272 -6.32 5.26 3.75
N VAL A 273 -7.30 5.73 2.96
CA VAL A 273 -8.73 5.68 3.27
C VAL A 273 -9.42 4.85 2.22
N VAL A 274 -10.01 3.73 2.67
CA VAL A 274 -10.66 2.72 1.84
C VAL A 274 -12.07 2.43 2.34
N HIS A 275 -12.88 1.78 1.49
CA HIS A 275 -14.29 1.51 1.80
C HIS A 275 -14.53 0.02 1.95
N GLY A 276 -14.92 -0.41 3.15
CA GLY A 276 -15.09 -1.80 3.53
C GLY A 276 -16.19 -2.54 2.75
N ASP A 277 -17.20 -1.82 2.25
CA ASP A 277 -18.29 -2.41 1.45
C ASP A 277 -17.81 -2.90 0.06
N PHE A 278 -16.61 -2.53 -0.36
CA PHE A 278 -15.99 -2.93 -1.63
C PHE A 278 -14.89 -3.97 -1.46
N ALA A 279 -14.50 -4.26 -0.21
CA ALA A 279 -13.45 -5.22 0.07
C ALA A 279 -13.89 -6.65 -0.29
N GLY A 280 -12.99 -7.37 -0.94
CA GLY A 280 -13.24 -8.75 -1.36
C GLY A 280 -12.27 -9.21 -2.41
N ARG A 281 -12.73 -10.12 -3.26
CA ARG A 281 -11.91 -10.74 -4.30
C ARG A 281 -12.66 -10.90 -5.61
N ALA A 282 -11.94 -10.91 -6.72
CA ALA A 282 -12.48 -11.29 -8.01
C ALA A 282 -12.97 -12.75 -7.95
N ALA A 283 -14.10 -13.02 -8.62
CA ALA A 283 -14.72 -14.34 -8.58
C ALA A 283 -13.77 -15.45 -9.05
N GLY A 284 -13.63 -16.49 -8.24
CA GLY A 284 -12.79 -17.66 -8.54
C GLY A 284 -11.29 -17.44 -8.29
N THR A 285 -10.91 -16.40 -7.57
CA THR A 285 -9.51 -16.08 -7.25
C THR A 285 -9.24 -16.15 -5.74
N ASN A 286 -7.95 -16.10 -5.36
CA ASN A 286 -7.52 -16.01 -3.97
C ASN A 286 -7.69 -14.61 -3.35
N GLY A 287 -7.85 -13.56 -4.18
CA GLY A 287 -8.09 -12.19 -3.75
C GLY A 287 -6.83 -11.37 -3.45
N CYS A 288 -5.64 -11.86 -3.69
CA CYS A 288 -4.42 -11.05 -3.59
C CYS A 288 -4.20 -10.28 -4.89
N CYS A 289 -3.93 -8.97 -4.89
CA CYS A 289 -3.87 -8.09 -3.74
C CYS A 289 -4.69 -6.82 -4.06
N TYR A 290 -5.08 -6.07 -3.04
CA TYR A 290 -5.59 -4.71 -3.17
C TYR A 290 -4.79 -3.81 -2.23
N ASP A 291 -3.64 -3.38 -2.73
CA ASP A 291 -2.63 -2.67 -1.97
C ASP A 291 -2.52 -1.22 -2.39
N TYR A 292 -2.00 -0.38 -1.49
CA TYR A 292 -1.55 0.96 -1.75
C TYR A 292 -0.25 1.21 -1.03
N GLY A 293 0.79 1.59 -1.76
CA GLY A 293 2.07 1.96 -1.13
C GLY A 293 3.30 1.62 -1.93
N ASN A 294 4.38 1.34 -1.21
CA ASN A 294 5.71 1.06 -1.73
C ASN A 294 5.82 -0.38 -2.23
N MET A 295 6.14 -0.53 -3.50
CA MET A 295 6.20 -1.82 -4.20
C MET A 295 7.52 -2.04 -4.91
N GLU A 296 7.68 -3.20 -5.54
CA GLU A 296 8.74 -3.45 -6.48
C GLU A 296 8.73 -2.43 -7.63
N ASN A 297 9.92 -2.08 -8.11
CA ASN A 297 10.12 -1.14 -9.21
C ASN A 297 9.88 -1.76 -10.60
N HIS A 298 9.53 -3.04 -10.67
CA HIS A 298 9.12 -3.78 -11.85
C HIS A 298 8.05 -4.83 -11.48
N ILE A 299 7.51 -5.56 -12.44
CA ILE A 299 6.61 -6.68 -12.19
C ILE A 299 7.46 -7.93 -11.98
N GLY A 300 7.39 -8.50 -10.80
CA GLY A 300 8.12 -9.72 -10.44
C GLY A 300 8.20 -9.88 -8.94
N ASP A 301 8.36 -11.11 -8.49
CA ASP A 301 8.60 -11.45 -7.09
C ASP A 301 10.11 -11.45 -6.86
N ASP A 302 10.62 -10.41 -6.20
CA ASP A 302 12.03 -10.28 -5.83
C ASP A 302 12.33 -10.81 -4.42
N GLY A 303 11.33 -11.36 -3.78
CA GLY A 303 11.44 -12.01 -2.49
C GLY A 303 11.05 -11.14 -1.29
N PRO A 304 11.12 -11.72 -0.09
CA PRO A 304 10.62 -11.10 1.14
C PRO A 304 11.24 -9.74 1.42
N GLY A 305 10.42 -8.75 1.77
CA GLY A 305 10.88 -7.43 2.21
C GLY A 305 11.20 -6.44 1.09
N THR A 306 10.91 -6.76 -0.17
CA THR A 306 11.14 -5.89 -1.33
C THR A 306 10.07 -4.82 -1.48
N MET A 307 8.93 -5.00 -0.84
CA MET A 307 7.85 -4.02 -0.74
C MET A 307 7.39 -3.83 0.71
N THR A 308 6.62 -2.78 0.94
CA THR A 308 5.88 -2.52 2.19
C THR A 308 4.66 -1.68 1.84
N ALA A 309 3.60 -2.32 1.40
CA ALA A 309 2.36 -1.64 1.04
C ALA A 309 1.23 -1.99 2.02
N LEU A 310 0.35 -1.03 2.24
CA LEU A 310 -0.89 -1.28 2.97
C LEU A 310 -1.82 -2.15 2.14
N TYR A 311 -2.10 -3.34 2.65
CA TYR A 311 -3.09 -4.27 2.12
C TYR A 311 -4.46 -4.05 2.79
N PHE A 312 -5.53 -4.12 2.01
CA PHE A 312 -6.88 -4.19 2.51
C PHE A 312 -7.71 -5.24 1.77
N GLY A 313 -8.12 -6.28 2.48
CA GLY A 313 -8.88 -7.36 1.86
C GLY A 313 -9.09 -8.57 2.78
N ASP A 314 -9.53 -9.66 2.19
CA ASP A 314 -9.88 -10.91 2.86
C ASP A 314 -9.13 -12.14 2.29
N ALA A 315 -8.04 -11.91 1.54
CA ALA A 315 -7.18 -12.99 1.04
C ALA A 315 -6.52 -13.75 2.20
N THR A 316 -6.41 -15.06 2.06
CA THR A 316 -5.88 -15.94 3.11
C THR A 316 -4.70 -16.79 2.66
N ASP A 317 -4.26 -16.63 1.42
CA ASP A 317 -3.25 -17.51 0.82
C ASP A 317 -1.84 -17.24 1.35
N TRP A 318 -1.55 -15.99 1.75
CA TRP A 318 -0.21 -15.53 2.14
C TRP A 318 -0.07 -15.20 3.62
N THR A 319 -0.98 -15.41 4.42
CA THR A 319 -1.27 -15.18 5.82
C THR A 319 -2.60 -14.45 5.96
N ARG A 320 -3.04 -14.22 7.18
CA ARG A 320 -4.30 -13.52 7.48
C ARG A 320 -4.28 -12.93 8.87
N GLY A 321 -5.17 -11.98 9.12
CA GLY A 321 -5.51 -11.49 10.45
C GLY A 321 -6.48 -12.41 11.20
N ALA A 322 -6.95 -11.96 12.35
CA ALA A 322 -7.97 -12.64 13.13
C ALA A 322 -9.35 -12.55 12.46
N GLY A 323 -10.17 -13.58 12.63
CA GLY A 323 -11.54 -13.62 12.07
C GLY A 323 -11.57 -13.83 10.56
N ALA A 324 -12.62 -13.34 9.92
CA ALA A 324 -12.93 -13.59 8.51
C ALA A 324 -12.47 -12.47 7.55
N GLY A 325 -11.90 -11.41 8.06
CA GLY A 325 -11.57 -10.23 7.26
C GLY A 325 -12.80 -9.35 6.97
N PRO A 326 -12.65 -8.27 6.17
CA PRO A 326 -11.36 -7.81 5.65
C PRO A 326 -10.44 -7.27 6.76
N TRP A 327 -9.14 -7.22 6.47
CA TRP A 327 -8.11 -6.73 7.39
C TRP A 327 -7.32 -5.58 6.76
N VAL A 328 -6.79 -4.68 7.60
CA VAL A 328 -5.66 -3.83 7.27
C VAL A 328 -4.41 -4.59 7.67
N MET A 329 -3.54 -4.85 6.72
CA MET A 329 -2.28 -5.55 6.92
C MET A 329 -1.16 -4.85 6.16
N LEU A 330 0.07 -5.29 6.36
CA LEU A 330 1.22 -4.82 5.59
C LEU A 330 1.69 -5.94 4.67
N ASP A 331 1.62 -5.71 3.36
CA ASP A 331 2.21 -6.59 2.36
C ASP A 331 3.70 -6.27 2.23
N MET A 332 4.55 -7.27 2.44
CA MET A 332 6.00 -7.13 2.43
C MET A 332 6.66 -8.01 1.35
N GLU A 333 5.92 -8.45 0.37
CA GLU A 333 6.23 -9.49 -0.59
C GLU A 333 6.47 -10.86 0.09
N ASN A 334 5.99 -11.93 -0.52
CA ASN A 334 5.99 -13.27 0.04
C ASN A 334 5.32 -13.38 1.41
N GLY A 335 4.43 -12.46 1.76
CA GLY A 335 3.61 -12.47 2.95
C GLY A 335 2.90 -11.17 3.22
N VAL A 336 1.64 -11.27 3.67
CA VAL A 336 0.79 -10.16 4.10
C VAL A 336 0.53 -10.32 5.59
N PHE A 337 0.96 -9.36 6.41
CA PHE A 337 1.06 -9.54 7.85
C PHE A 337 0.15 -8.58 8.62
N ALA A 338 -0.70 -9.13 9.48
CA ALA A 338 -1.43 -8.40 10.52
C ALA A 338 -0.63 -8.22 11.81
N GLY A 339 0.47 -8.94 11.96
CA GLY A 339 1.42 -8.89 13.07
C GLY A 339 2.70 -9.62 12.73
N GLY A 340 3.76 -9.36 13.48
CA GLY A 340 5.07 -10.00 13.28
C GLY A 340 5.16 -11.40 13.89
N GLY A 341 6.36 -11.95 13.86
CA GLY A 341 6.72 -13.20 14.49
C GLY A 341 7.28 -14.25 13.53
N PRO A 342 7.70 -15.41 14.04
CA PRO A 342 8.22 -16.49 13.20
C PRO A 342 7.05 -17.07 12.39
N ILE A 343 7.07 -16.83 11.10
CA ILE A 343 6.12 -17.42 10.15
C ILE A 343 6.94 -18.30 9.23
N ALA A 344 6.53 -19.57 9.10
CA ALA A 344 6.96 -20.33 7.96
C ALA A 344 6.34 -19.69 6.74
N ILE A 345 7.15 -19.07 5.90
CA ILE A 345 6.67 -18.43 4.68
C ILE A 345 5.81 -19.43 3.91
N LEU A 346 4.75 -18.89 3.32
CA LEU A 346 3.91 -19.61 2.37
C LEU A 346 3.04 -20.72 2.95
N ASN A 347 2.75 -20.73 4.22
CA ASN A 347 1.68 -21.56 4.74
C ASN A 347 0.34 -20.85 4.49
N ALA A 348 -0.20 -21.06 3.30
CA ALA A 348 -1.50 -20.57 2.90
C ALA A 348 -2.54 -20.73 4.02
N GLY A 349 -3.29 -19.67 4.31
CA GLY A 349 -4.32 -19.66 5.34
C GLY A 349 -3.82 -19.59 6.78
N GLN A 350 -2.51 -19.53 7.03
CA GLN A 350 -1.98 -19.39 8.39
C GLN A 350 -2.20 -17.96 8.90
N ALA A 351 -2.71 -17.82 10.11
CA ALA A 351 -2.81 -16.52 10.76
C ALA A 351 -1.43 -16.00 11.13
N SER A 352 -1.23 -14.69 11.04
CA SER A 352 -0.08 -14.01 11.63
C SER A 352 0.05 -14.37 13.11
N VAL A 353 1.26 -14.42 13.63
CA VAL A 353 1.55 -14.85 15.01
C VAL A 353 0.78 -14.04 16.05
N ASN A 354 0.58 -12.76 15.80
CA ASN A 354 -0.27 -11.92 16.63
C ASN A 354 -1.45 -11.38 15.81
N ALA A 355 -2.35 -12.25 15.44
CA ALA A 355 -3.53 -11.93 14.66
C ALA A 355 -4.59 -11.21 15.53
N SER A 356 -4.23 -10.08 16.13
CA SER A 356 -5.13 -9.27 16.95
C SER A 356 -5.99 -8.31 16.13
N ASP A 357 -5.68 -8.13 14.83
CA ASP A 357 -6.45 -7.28 13.95
C ASP A 357 -7.83 -7.91 13.67
N PRO A 358 -8.90 -7.30 14.15
CA PRO A 358 -10.25 -7.85 13.96
C PRO A 358 -10.70 -7.66 12.51
N SER A 359 -11.70 -8.44 12.12
CA SER A 359 -12.42 -8.15 10.86
C SER A 359 -13.02 -6.74 10.92
N LEU A 360 -12.64 -5.89 9.96
CA LEU A 360 -13.01 -4.48 9.96
C LEU A 360 -14.37 -4.29 9.27
N LYS A 361 -15.42 -4.36 10.06
CA LYS A 361 -16.80 -4.12 9.61
C LYS A 361 -17.40 -3.01 10.45
N PHE A 362 -17.19 -1.78 10.02
CA PHE A 362 -17.81 -0.64 10.68
C PHE A 362 -19.26 -0.45 10.23
N PRO A 363 -20.12 0.21 11.06
CA PRO A 363 -21.43 0.64 10.60
C PRO A 363 -21.32 1.51 9.34
N SER A 364 -22.36 1.50 8.50
CA SER A 364 -22.41 2.37 7.32
C SER A 364 -22.40 3.86 7.73
N PRO A 365 -21.57 4.70 7.09
CA PRO A 365 -20.64 4.35 6.02
C PRO A 365 -19.41 3.60 6.53
N ASN A 366 -19.12 2.44 5.94
CA ASN A 366 -17.99 1.60 6.33
C ASN A 366 -16.69 2.11 5.68
N ILE A 367 -16.08 3.14 6.28
CA ILE A 367 -14.86 3.78 5.77
C ILE A 367 -13.72 3.55 6.75
N ILE A 368 -12.64 3.04 6.25
CA ILE A 368 -11.52 2.56 7.03
C ILE A 368 -10.29 3.42 6.74
N THR A 369 -9.68 3.93 7.80
CA THR A 369 -8.29 4.39 7.76
C THR A 369 -7.40 3.20 8.09
N GLY A 370 -6.45 2.89 7.23
CA GLY A 370 -5.30 2.07 7.54
C GLY A 370 -4.05 2.93 7.56
N LEU A 371 -3.16 2.64 8.49
CA LEU A 371 -1.84 3.26 8.60
C LEU A 371 -0.84 2.18 8.96
N ALA A 372 0.29 2.16 8.26
CA ALA A 372 1.43 1.33 8.64
C ALA A 372 2.71 2.16 8.63
N LYS A 373 3.61 1.86 9.56
CA LYS A 373 4.94 2.46 9.62
C LYS A 373 5.99 1.45 10.02
N THR A 374 7.21 1.67 9.56
CA THR A 374 8.36 0.79 9.83
C THR A 374 9.63 1.61 9.97
N ASP A 375 10.54 1.14 10.83
CA ASP A 375 11.91 1.66 10.88
C ASP A 375 12.79 1.06 9.75
N GLY A 376 12.25 0.16 8.96
CA GLY A 376 12.91 -0.52 7.85
C GLY A 376 13.94 -1.58 8.28
N THR A 377 14.27 -1.66 9.56
CA THR A 377 15.36 -2.49 10.06
C THR A 377 14.92 -3.59 11.01
N LYS A 378 13.92 -3.35 11.86
CA LYS A 378 13.55 -4.26 12.95
C LYS A 378 12.06 -4.34 13.22
N THR A 379 11.34 -3.24 13.08
CA THR A 379 9.98 -3.09 13.61
C THR A 379 9.01 -2.56 12.56
N PHE A 380 7.74 -2.88 12.77
CA PHE A 380 6.64 -2.21 12.09
C PHE A 380 5.44 -2.06 13.02
N GLU A 381 4.61 -1.08 12.72
CA GLU A 381 3.35 -0.85 13.39
C GLU A 381 2.22 -0.78 12.37
N ILE A 382 1.08 -1.37 12.70
CA ILE A 382 -0.17 -1.25 11.95
C ILE A 382 -1.22 -0.62 12.83
N LYS A 383 -1.87 0.42 12.30
CA LYS A 383 -3.03 1.07 12.91
C LYS A 383 -4.21 1.03 11.98
N TYR A 384 -5.40 1.01 12.55
CA TYR A 384 -6.64 1.10 11.81
C TYR A 384 -7.68 1.93 12.57
N GLY A 385 -8.65 2.46 11.86
CA GLY A 385 -9.75 3.20 12.48
C GLY A 385 -10.91 3.42 11.53
N ASN A 386 -12.03 3.84 12.08
CA ASN A 386 -13.13 4.34 11.27
C ASN A 386 -12.81 5.79 10.85
N ALA A 387 -12.67 6.02 9.54
CA ALA A 387 -12.34 7.36 9.02
C ALA A 387 -13.47 8.38 9.26
N SER A 388 -14.70 7.94 9.53
CA SER A 388 -15.82 8.83 9.82
C SER A 388 -15.97 9.19 11.30
N THR A 389 -15.32 8.42 12.20
CA THR A 389 -15.43 8.61 13.65
C THR A 389 -14.17 8.11 14.35
N GLY A 390 -13.83 8.71 15.49
CA GLY A 390 -12.93 8.10 16.45
C GLY A 390 -11.44 8.26 16.18
N THR A 391 -10.71 7.37 16.82
CA THR A 391 -9.25 7.34 16.90
C THR A 391 -8.70 6.10 16.17
N LEU A 392 -7.40 6.09 15.91
CA LEU A 392 -6.71 4.90 15.45
C LEU A 392 -6.54 3.91 16.62
N SER A 393 -6.77 2.64 16.32
CA SER A 393 -6.41 1.51 17.18
C SER A 393 -5.14 0.87 16.63
N VAL A 394 -4.29 0.38 17.55
CA VAL A 394 -3.08 -0.38 17.16
C VAL A 394 -3.47 -1.83 16.98
N ALA A 395 -3.27 -2.37 15.76
CA ALA A 395 -3.38 -3.79 15.47
C ALA A 395 -2.08 -4.53 15.82
N TRP A 396 -0.96 -3.93 15.51
CA TRP A 396 0.37 -4.45 15.78
C TRP A 396 1.36 -3.31 16.05
N ASN A 397 2.27 -3.53 16.99
CA ASN A 397 3.48 -2.73 17.18
C ASN A 397 4.57 -3.64 17.72
N GLY A 398 5.55 -3.97 16.87
CA GLY A 398 6.59 -4.92 17.25
C GLY A 398 7.54 -5.27 16.11
N SER A 399 8.16 -6.45 16.20
CA SER A 399 9.17 -6.90 15.25
C SER A 399 8.61 -7.12 13.85
N LEU A 400 9.46 -6.87 12.84
CA LEU A 400 9.26 -7.38 11.49
C LEU A 400 9.12 -8.91 11.51
N PRO A 401 8.44 -9.51 10.51
CA PRO A 401 8.33 -10.94 10.42
C PRO A 401 9.71 -11.60 10.38
N THR A 402 9.84 -12.75 11.01
CA THR A 402 11.04 -13.58 10.91
C THR A 402 10.75 -14.79 10.06
N ASN A 403 11.70 -15.11 9.19
CA ASN A 403 11.61 -16.25 8.31
C ASN A 403 12.69 -17.26 8.67
N THR A 404 12.36 -18.52 8.63
CA THR A 404 13.32 -19.63 8.79
C THR A 404 14.13 -19.90 7.52
N ASN A 405 13.79 -19.26 6.41
CA ASN A 405 14.48 -19.37 5.14
C ASN A 405 15.50 -18.21 4.99
N PRO A 406 16.62 -18.35 4.24
CA PRO A 406 17.76 -17.43 4.26
C PRO A 406 17.47 -16.01 3.77
N THR A 407 16.36 -15.75 3.09
CA THR A 407 15.92 -14.42 2.74
C THR A 407 15.02 -13.87 3.84
N SER A 408 15.50 -12.87 4.55
CA SER A 408 14.87 -12.28 5.71
C SER A 408 14.13 -11.00 5.34
N TYR A 409 13.01 -10.73 6.03
CA TYR A 409 12.41 -9.39 6.07
C TYR A 409 13.24 -8.37 6.89
N ILE A 410 14.37 -8.80 7.48
CA ILE A 410 15.18 -8.00 8.40
C ILE A 410 16.63 -7.93 7.90
N PRO A 411 17.11 -6.75 7.49
CA PRO A 411 16.35 -5.52 7.25
C PRO A 411 15.50 -5.63 5.97
N LEU A 412 14.53 -4.73 5.82
CA LEU A 412 13.78 -4.59 4.56
C LEU A 412 14.73 -4.11 3.43
N HIS A 413 14.34 -4.39 2.19
CA HIS A 413 15.06 -3.96 0.98
C HIS A 413 14.08 -3.45 -0.08
N GLN A 414 13.22 -2.55 0.35
CA GLN A 414 12.17 -1.89 -0.44
C GLN A 414 12.71 -1.33 -1.75
N GLN A 415 11.94 -1.39 -2.80
CA GLN A 415 12.38 -0.97 -4.14
C GLN A 415 11.85 0.39 -4.60
N GLY A 416 10.82 0.91 -3.95
CA GLY A 416 10.35 2.28 -4.17
C GLY A 416 9.37 2.47 -5.32
N GLY A 417 8.89 1.43 -6.00
CA GLY A 417 7.71 1.54 -6.86
C GLY A 417 6.48 1.92 -6.05
N ILE A 418 5.43 2.41 -6.70
CA ILE A 418 4.14 2.70 -6.06
C ILE A 418 2.98 2.16 -6.88
N SER A 419 1.94 1.69 -6.19
CA SER A 419 0.72 1.20 -6.83
C SER A 419 -0.52 1.40 -5.97
N LEU A 420 -1.69 1.25 -6.62
CA LEU A 420 -3.00 1.09 -6.01
C LEU A 420 -3.73 -0.05 -6.71
N GLY A 421 -4.13 -1.08 -5.96
CA GLY A 421 -4.98 -2.16 -6.43
C GLY A 421 -4.25 -3.37 -7.02
N GLU A 422 -2.94 -3.47 -6.82
CA GLU A 422 -2.14 -4.65 -7.15
C GLU A 422 -1.04 -4.89 -6.10
N GLY A 423 -0.52 -6.09 -6.00
CA GLY A 423 0.69 -6.46 -5.26
C GLY A 423 1.96 -6.22 -6.05
N GLY A 424 3.11 -6.47 -5.42
CA GLY A 424 4.43 -6.25 -5.99
C GLY A 424 4.68 -7.05 -7.26
N ASP A 425 4.32 -8.32 -7.26
CA ASP A 425 4.40 -9.23 -8.41
C ASP A 425 3.41 -8.91 -9.54
N GLY A 426 2.51 -7.94 -9.33
CA GLY A 426 1.44 -7.56 -10.27
C GLY A 426 0.16 -8.35 -10.06
N SER A 427 0.02 -9.14 -8.99
CA SER A 427 -1.25 -9.78 -8.62
C SER A 427 -2.29 -8.70 -8.27
N ALA A 428 -3.46 -8.75 -8.89
CA ALA A 428 -4.47 -7.71 -8.77
C ALA A 428 -5.89 -8.32 -8.67
N MET A 429 -6.02 -9.39 -7.90
CA MET A 429 -7.28 -10.14 -7.77
C MET A 429 -8.15 -9.62 -6.62
N GLY A 430 -7.63 -8.73 -5.76
CA GLY A 430 -8.38 -8.04 -4.73
C GLY A 430 -9.37 -7.04 -5.31
N THR A 431 -10.48 -6.82 -4.59
CA THR A 431 -11.45 -5.76 -4.90
C THR A 431 -11.46 -4.74 -3.77
N GLY A 432 -11.67 -3.47 -4.10
CA GLY A 432 -11.69 -2.42 -3.11
C GLY A 432 -12.11 -1.08 -3.68
N ALA A 433 -12.22 -0.10 -2.80
CA ALA A 433 -12.44 1.29 -3.20
C ALA A 433 -11.58 2.23 -2.35
N PHE A 434 -10.97 3.22 -2.99
CA PHE A 434 -9.98 4.13 -2.43
C PHE A 434 -10.46 5.57 -2.54
N SER A 435 -10.23 6.35 -1.50
CA SER A 435 -10.50 7.80 -1.46
C SER A 435 -9.24 8.65 -1.45
N GLU A 436 -8.30 8.36 -0.55
CA GLU A 436 -7.03 9.07 -0.41
C GLU A 436 -5.98 8.21 0.28
N GLY A 437 -4.71 8.55 0.08
CA GLY A 437 -3.57 7.94 0.76
C GLY A 437 -2.28 8.70 0.49
N ALA A 438 -1.26 8.44 1.32
CA ALA A 438 0.04 9.06 1.17
C ALA A 438 1.17 8.15 1.66
N ILE A 439 2.38 8.43 1.16
CA ILE A 439 3.64 7.84 1.59
C ILE A 439 4.52 8.94 2.17
N ILE A 440 5.11 8.68 3.33
CA ILE A 440 6.01 9.56 4.08
C ILE A 440 7.35 8.83 4.22
N ALA A 441 8.45 9.47 3.83
CA ALA A 441 9.80 8.90 3.91
C ALA A 441 10.40 9.04 5.33
N ALA A 442 9.63 8.67 6.34
CA ALA A 442 10.01 8.67 7.74
C ALA A 442 9.01 7.84 8.55
N GLU A 443 9.39 7.40 9.72
CA GLU A 443 8.47 6.88 10.72
C GLU A 443 7.82 8.07 11.47
N THR A 444 6.50 8.22 11.34
CA THR A 444 5.75 9.30 12.00
C THR A 444 5.55 9.03 13.49
N SER A 445 5.38 10.09 14.27
CA SER A 445 4.97 9.94 15.66
C SER A 445 3.48 9.59 15.78
N ASP A 446 3.09 8.93 16.88
CA ASP A 446 1.69 8.63 17.19
C ASP A 446 0.82 9.89 17.26
N ALA A 447 1.41 11.01 17.69
CA ALA A 447 0.71 12.30 17.71
C ALA A 447 0.42 12.81 16.28
N THR A 448 1.34 12.59 15.33
CA THR A 448 1.14 12.92 13.92
C THR A 448 0.06 12.03 13.31
N ASP A 449 0.11 10.72 13.58
CA ASP A 449 -0.88 9.75 13.11
C ASP A 449 -2.29 10.11 13.59
N ALA A 450 -2.41 10.43 14.90
CA ALA A 450 -3.67 10.85 15.50
C ALA A 450 -4.19 12.17 14.92
N ALA A 451 -3.30 13.13 14.62
CA ALA A 451 -3.69 14.39 14.00
C ALA A 451 -4.17 14.22 12.57
N ILE A 452 -3.53 13.34 11.78
CA ILE A 452 -4.01 12.96 10.45
C ILE A 452 -5.39 12.32 10.58
N GLN A 453 -5.59 11.34 11.45
CA GLN A 453 -6.88 10.69 11.67
C GLN A 453 -7.96 11.70 12.07
N ALA A 454 -7.66 12.62 12.97
CA ALA A 454 -8.61 13.66 13.38
C ALA A 454 -9.02 14.55 12.20
N ASN A 455 -8.10 14.85 11.27
CA ASN A 455 -8.42 15.58 10.05
C ASN A 455 -9.32 14.74 9.12
N LEU A 456 -9.03 13.44 8.92
CA LEU A 456 -9.86 12.55 8.12
C LEU A 456 -11.32 12.56 8.61
N THR A 457 -11.54 12.49 9.92
CA THR A 457 -12.89 12.48 10.48
C THR A 457 -13.67 13.77 10.23
N THR A 458 -13.03 14.86 9.84
CA THR A 458 -13.75 16.09 9.47
C THR A 458 -14.43 15.98 8.10
N LEU A 459 -13.89 15.17 7.20
CA LEU A 459 -14.41 14.97 5.86
C LEU A 459 -15.37 13.78 5.78
N TYR A 460 -14.99 12.67 6.40
CA TYR A 460 -15.68 11.40 6.20
C TYR A 460 -16.85 11.12 7.16
N LYS A 461 -17.14 12.02 8.12
CA LYS A 461 -18.28 11.92 9.05
C LYS A 461 -19.64 12.16 8.39
#